data_e21fa49c74b59a7480e7b6e43c7729bb
#
_entry.id   e21fa49c74b59a7480e7b6e43c7729bb
#
_cell.length_a   1.000
_cell.length_b   1.000
_cell.length_c   1.000
_cell.angle_alpha   90.00
_cell.angle_beta   90.00
_cell.angle_gamma   90.00
#
_symmetry.space_group_name_H-M   'P 1'
#
loop_
_entity.id
_entity.type
_entity.pdbx_description
1 polymer ?
#
loop_
_entity_poly.entity_id
_entity_poly.type
_entity_poly.pdbx_seq_one_letter_code
_entity_poly.pdbx_strand_id
1 'polypeptide(L)'
;VFVHGWLLSRRYWQPLVHLLQSEYQCLIYDARGFGESQLNHLAESPSIVTLQHSTVTAGELLDPKKYSLKAYAEDLGYLLESLSIKHAWVIGHSLGGSVALWAAELYPEVVKGVVCLNAGGGIYLKEEFERFRNAGQQLVKFRPRWLSYVPFLNLIFARMMVARPLPLEWGRQRVLDFIQADEQAAMGALLESTTETEVHLLPQLVSRLQQPVYFIAGDRDRVMEIKYVKHLASFHSLFASEDSNVFQIDNCGHLGMIEAPDEVASIVQGILSKYQN
;
A
#
# COMPACT_ATOMS: atom_id res chain seq x y z
N VAL A 1 7.29 8.27 -5.32
CA VAL A 1 7.38 6.81 -5.20
C VAL A 1 6.03 6.27 -4.78
N PHE A 2 5.60 5.13 -5.34
CA PHE A 2 4.26 4.60 -5.11
C PHE A 2 4.34 3.19 -4.51
N VAL A 3 3.63 2.98 -3.38
CA VAL A 3 3.60 1.72 -2.62
C VAL A 3 2.19 1.14 -2.69
N HIS A 4 2.04 -0.03 -3.31
CA HIS A 4 0.74 -0.67 -3.48
C HIS A 4 0.22 -1.31 -2.18
N GLY A 5 -1.07 -1.64 -2.15
CA GLY A 5 -1.73 -2.31 -1.04
C GLY A 5 -1.56 -3.82 -1.04
N TRP A 6 -2.14 -4.45 -0.03
CA TRP A 6 -2.16 -5.90 0.16
C TRP A 6 -2.82 -6.63 -1.02
N LEU A 7 -2.21 -7.71 -1.49
CA LEU A 7 -2.65 -8.52 -2.65
C LEU A 7 -2.82 -7.72 -3.95
N LEU A 8 -2.09 -6.62 -4.10
CA LEU A 8 -2.01 -5.81 -5.30
C LEU A 8 -0.58 -5.85 -5.88
N SER A 9 -0.36 -5.10 -6.96
CA SER A 9 0.93 -4.93 -7.62
C SER A 9 1.15 -3.47 -8.05
N ARG A 10 2.35 -3.14 -8.51
CA ARG A 10 2.68 -1.82 -9.06
C ARG A 10 1.77 -1.38 -10.22
N ARG A 11 1.10 -2.32 -10.90
CA ARG A 11 0.24 -2.05 -12.06
C ARG A 11 -0.91 -1.11 -11.76
N TYR A 12 -1.41 -1.12 -10.52
CA TYR A 12 -2.52 -0.26 -10.09
C TYR A 12 -2.16 1.22 -10.09
N TRP A 13 -0.89 1.55 -10.10
CA TRP A 13 -0.41 2.93 -10.17
C TRP A 13 -0.24 3.47 -11.58
N GLN A 14 -0.33 2.61 -12.61
CA GLN A 14 -0.12 3.03 -14.01
C GLN A 14 -1.03 4.17 -14.46
N PRO A 15 -2.37 4.18 -14.17
CA PRO A 15 -3.22 5.30 -14.55
C PRO A 15 -2.76 6.63 -13.92
N LEU A 16 -2.42 6.60 -12.64
CA LEU A 16 -1.96 7.79 -11.93
C LEU A 16 -0.57 8.24 -12.41
N VAL A 17 0.36 7.31 -12.63
CA VAL A 17 1.68 7.61 -13.20
C VAL A 17 1.57 8.25 -14.58
N HIS A 18 0.66 7.77 -15.42
CA HIS A 18 0.43 8.36 -16.75
C HIS A 18 0.05 9.85 -16.67
N LEU A 19 -0.72 10.23 -15.66
CA LEU A 19 -1.12 11.63 -15.44
C LEU A 19 -0.03 12.50 -14.82
N LEU A 20 0.88 11.90 -14.03
CA LEU A 20 1.88 12.64 -13.27
C LEU A 20 3.27 12.70 -13.93
N GLN A 21 3.60 11.75 -14.81
CA GLN A 21 4.96 11.56 -15.34
C GLN A 21 5.49 12.71 -16.21
N SER A 22 4.62 13.59 -16.70
CA SER A 22 5.03 14.78 -17.44
C SER A 22 5.72 15.83 -16.56
N GLU A 23 5.40 15.84 -15.26
CA GLU A 23 5.89 16.83 -14.30
C GLU A 23 6.78 16.22 -13.22
N TYR A 24 6.61 14.92 -12.95
CA TYR A 24 7.28 14.22 -11.84
C TYR A 24 7.97 12.95 -12.30
N GLN A 25 9.13 12.68 -11.75
CA GLN A 25 9.78 11.39 -11.89
C GLN A 25 9.06 10.38 -10.98
N CYS A 26 8.44 9.36 -11.58
CA CYS A 26 7.61 8.38 -10.90
C CYS A 26 8.33 7.04 -10.77
N LEU A 27 8.39 6.49 -9.55
CA LEU A 27 8.86 5.14 -9.26
C LEU A 27 7.71 4.29 -8.76
N ILE A 28 7.42 3.18 -9.45
CA ILE A 28 6.49 2.13 -9.02
C ILE A 28 7.24 0.82 -8.88
N TYR A 29 6.96 0.05 -7.85
CA TYR A 29 7.61 -1.23 -7.60
C TYR A 29 6.63 -2.23 -7.00
N ASP A 30 6.96 -3.51 -7.10
CA ASP A 30 6.23 -4.57 -6.41
C ASP A 30 6.90 -4.86 -5.08
N ALA A 31 6.14 -4.78 -4.00
CA ALA A 31 6.62 -5.14 -2.67
C ALA A 31 6.94 -6.64 -2.62
N ARG A 32 7.89 -7.02 -1.79
CA ARG A 32 8.37 -8.40 -1.62
C ARG A 32 7.21 -9.38 -1.41
N GLY A 33 7.14 -10.41 -2.26
CA GLY A 33 6.12 -11.45 -2.25
C GLY A 33 4.85 -11.10 -3.05
N PHE A 34 4.80 -9.92 -3.69
CA PHE A 34 3.67 -9.50 -4.52
C PHE A 34 4.12 -9.18 -5.95
N GLY A 35 3.16 -9.15 -6.88
CA GLY A 35 3.39 -8.81 -8.28
C GLY A 35 4.48 -9.68 -8.91
N GLU A 36 5.53 -9.06 -9.45
CA GLU A 36 6.69 -9.74 -10.02
C GLU A 36 7.84 -9.95 -9.01
N SER A 37 7.70 -9.45 -7.75
CA SER A 37 8.68 -9.62 -6.67
C SER A 37 8.38 -10.86 -5.79
N GLN A 38 7.92 -11.95 -6.40
CA GLN A 38 7.64 -13.22 -5.74
C GLN A 38 8.92 -14.05 -5.60
N LEU A 39 9.05 -14.77 -4.49
CA LEU A 39 10.20 -15.63 -4.21
C LEU A 39 10.31 -16.81 -5.20
N ASN A 40 9.19 -17.30 -5.74
CA ASN A 40 9.16 -18.43 -6.66
C ASN A 40 9.84 -18.16 -8.01
N HIS A 41 9.93 -16.91 -8.46
CA HIS A 41 10.66 -16.54 -9.68
C HIS A 41 12.19 -16.57 -9.49
N LEU A 42 12.68 -16.50 -8.25
CA LEU A 42 14.10 -16.60 -7.94
C LEU A 42 14.61 -18.06 -7.98
N ALA A 43 13.72 -19.05 -7.82
CA ALA A 43 14.08 -20.48 -7.82
C ALA A 43 14.27 -21.05 -9.24
N GLU A 44 13.75 -20.41 -10.28
CA GLU A 44 13.87 -20.87 -11.67
C GLU A 44 15.08 -20.26 -12.42
N SER A 45 15.75 -19.27 -11.84
CA SER A 45 17.02 -18.74 -12.34
C SER A 45 18.15 -19.16 -11.40
N PRO A 46 19.06 -20.06 -11.82
CA PRO A 46 20.21 -20.46 -11.00
C PRO A 46 21.31 -19.39 -10.97
N SER A 47 20.97 -18.14 -11.13
CA SER A 47 21.87 -17.01 -10.91
C SER A 47 21.80 -16.65 -9.44
N ILE A 48 22.70 -17.25 -8.66
CA ILE A 48 23.05 -16.79 -7.32
C ILE A 48 23.39 -15.30 -7.45
N VAL A 49 22.42 -14.44 -7.16
CA VAL A 49 22.72 -13.06 -6.82
C VAL A 49 23.32 -13.12 -5.43
N THR A 50 24.62 -13.31 -5.39
CA THR A 50 25.40 -13.11 -4.18
C THR A 50 25.33 -11.63 -3.89
N LEU A 51 24.30 -11.20 -3.15
CA LEU A 51 24.35 -9.95 -2.42
C LEU A 51 25.47 -10.16 -1.39
N GLN A 52 26.63 -9.57 -1.67
CA GLN A 52 27.72 -9.54 -0.73
C GLN A 52 27.17 -8.98 0.58
N HIS A 53 27.10 -9.82 1.61
CA HIS A 53 26.88 -9.61 3.04
C HIS A 53 25.62 -10.18 3.69
N SER A 54 24.82 -11.06 3.09
CA SER A 54 23.84 -11.82 3.89
C SER A 54 23.51 -13.18 3.28
N THR A 55 24.00 -14.24 3.89
CA THR A 55 23.47 -15.60 3.71
C THR A 55 22.16 -15.71 4.49
N VAL A 56 21.04 -15.57 3.80
CA VAL A 56 19.71 -15.79 4.41
C VAL A 56 19.46 -17.27 4.52
N THR A 57 19.30 -17.80 5.72
CA THR A 57 19.01 -19.21 5.97
C THR A 57 17.53 -19.52 5.72
N ALA A 58 17.20 -20.77 5.37
CA ALA A 58 15.81 -21.20 5.15
C ALA A 58 14.89 -20.97 6.37
N GLY A 59 15.44 -20.96 7.60
CA GLY A 59 14.71 -20.65 8.82
C GLY A 59 14.34 -19.18 8.96
N GLU A 60 15.17 -18.27 8.42
CA GLU A 60 14.89 -16.84 8.39
C GLU A 60 13.81 -16.47 7.38
N LEU A 61 13.57 -17.30 6.35
CA LEU A 61 12.47 -17.14 5.39
C LEU A 61 11.09 -17.35 6.02
N LEU A 62 11.01 -17.98 7.19
CA LEU A 62 9.76 -18.31 7.89
C LEU A 62 9.40 -17.32 9.03
N ASP A 63 10.23 -16.29 9.27
CA ASP A 63 9.93 -15.29 10.30
C ASP A 63 8.81 -14.34 9.83
N PRO A 64 7.62 -14.33 10.48
CA PRO A 64 6.52 -13.42 10.14
C PRO A 64 6.93 -11.95 10.17
N LYS A 65 7.85 -11.55 11.04
CA LYS A 65 8.34 -10.17 11.17
C LYS A 65 8.98 -9.63 9.90
N LYS A 66 9.44 -10.51 8.99
CA LYS A 66 9.94 -10.11 7.65
C LYS A 66 8.88 -9.43 6.78
N TYR A 67 7.63 -9.64 7.06
CA TYR A 67 6.50 -9.05 6.34
C TYR A 67 5.77 -7.97 7.15
N SER A 68 6.42 -7.45 8.20
CA SER A 68 5.92 -6.31 8.96
C SER A 68 5.93 -5.03 8.12
N LEU A 69 5.11 -4.05 8.49
CA LEU A 69 5.09 -2.74 7.83
C LEU A 69 6.46 -2.08 7.84
N LYS A 70 7.17 -2.21 8.97
CA LYS A 70 8.54 -1.71 9.13
C LYS A 70 9.52 -2.41 8.16
N ALA A 71 9.44 -3.73 8.02
CA ALA A 71 10.31 -4.47 7.10
C ALA A 71 10.09 -4.05 5.63
N TYR A 72 8.84 -3.83 5.22
CA TYR A 72 8.55 -3.28 3.89
C TYR A 72 9.05 -1.84 3.72
N ALA A 73 9.04 -1.04 4.77
CA ALA A 73 9.63 0.31 4.74
C ALA A 73 11.15 0.25 4.65
N GLU A 74 11.79 -0.71 5.29
CA GLU A 74 13.24 -0.98 5.15
C GLU A 74 13.58 -1.41 3.72
N ASP A 75 12.80 -2.30 3.10
CA ASP A 75 12.95 -2.65 1.68
C ASP A 75 12.87 -1.40 0.77
N LEU A 76 11.92 -0.52 1.05
CA LEU A 76 11.80 0.75 0.31
C LEU A 76 13.05 1.61 0.50
N GLY A 77 13.58 1.71 1.71
CA GLY A 77 14.83 2.43 1.99
C GLY A 77 16.00 1.89 1.16
N TYR A 78 16.20 0.58 1.14
CA TYR A 78 17.21 -0.08 0.29
C TYR A 78 17.01 0.20 -1.20
N LEU A 79 15.75 0.18 -1.67
CA LEU A 79 15.44 0.50 -3.07
C LEU A 79 15.83 1.94 -3.41
N LEU A 80 15.47 2.91 -2.56
CA LEU A 80 15.79 4.31 -2.76
C LEU A 80 17.31 4.55 -2.78
N GLU A 81 18.03 3.92 -1.85
CA GLU A 81 19.49 3.99 -1.79
C GLU A 81 20.13 3.39 -3.07
N SER A 82 19.70 2.18 -3.47
CA SER A 82 20.21 1.49 -4.66
C SER A 82 20.01 2.29 -5.94
N LEU A 83 18.91 3.06 -6.03
CA LEU A 83 18.61 3.95 -7.14
C LEU A 83 19.20 5.36 -6.97
N SER A 84 19.95 5.59 -5.88
CA SER A 84 20.54 6.91 -5.54
C SER A 84 19.50 8.03 -5.44
N ILE A 85 18.26 7.72 -5.04
CA ILE A 85 17.17 8.68 -4.83
C ILE A 85 17.40 9.37 -3.49
N LYS A 86 17.66 10.67 -3.52
CA LYS A 86 17.98 11.49 -2.34
C LYS A 86 16.74 12.10 -1.69
N HIS A 87 15.72 12.40 -2.47
CA HIS A 87 14.48 13.02 -2.00
C HIS A 87 13.30 12.40 -2.73
N ALA A 88 12.28 11.99 -1.98
CA ALA A 88 11.07 11.42 -2.54
C ALA A 88 9.84 11.77 -1.71
N TRP A 89 8.72 12.03 -2.37
CA TRP A 89 7.40 11.86 -1.79
C TRP A 89 6.97 10.40 -1.93
N VAL A 90 6.39 9.85 -0.87
CA VAL A 90 5.91 8.46 -0.87
C VAL A 90 4.39 8.46 -0.83
N ILE A 91 3.78 7.88 -1.86
CA ILE A 91 2.33 7.75 -2.00
C ILE A 91 1.97 6.28 -1.79
N GLY A 92 1.26 5.98 -0.72
CA GLY A 92 0.94 4.61 -0.35
C GLY A 92 -0.56 4.33 -0.33
N HIS A 93 -0.98 3.21 -0.91
CA HIS A 93 -2.36 2.76 -0.92
C HIS A 93 -2.60 1.70 0.15
N SER A 94 -3.66 1.86 0.97
CA SER A 94 -4.06 0.87 1.97
C SER A 94 -2.88 0.46 2.87
N LEU A 95 -2.48 -0.80 2.93
CA LEU A 95 -1.27 -1.27 3.62
C LEU A 95 -0.02 -0.46 3.21
N GLY A 96 0.10 -0.13 1.92
CA GLY A 96 1.21 0.69 1.42
C GLY A 96 1.26 2.10 2.01
N GLY A 97 0.13 2.66 2.45
CA GLY A 97 0.09 3.92 3.19
C GLY A 97 0.76 3.81 4.56
N SER A 98 0.51 2.72 5.27
CA SER A 98 1.20 2.45 6.54
C SER A 98 2.71 2.21 6.34
N VAL A 99 3.09 1.53 5.25
CA VAL A 99 4.51 1.39 4.86
C VAL A 99 5.15 2.75 4.57
N ALA A 100 4.42 3.65 3.89
CA ALA A 100 4.90 5.01 3.60
C ALA A 100 5.13 5.84 4.88
N LEU A 101 4.24 5.71 5.87
CA LEU A 101 4.41 6.35 7.19
C LEU A 101 5.64 5.81 7.90
N TRP A 102 5.86 4.49 7.92
CA TRP A 102 7.06 3.87 8.46
C TRP A 102 8.34 4.32 7.73
N ALA A 103 8.29 4.45 6.41
CA ALA A 103 9.42 4.94 5.63
C ALA A 103 9.79 6.39 5.97
N ALA A 104 8.78 7.24 6.23
CA ALA A 104 9.02 8.62 6.66
C ALA A 104 9.68 8.69 8.06
N GLU A 105 9.31 7.81 8.96
CA GLU A 105 9.95 7.69 10.30
C GLU A 105 11.38 7.18 10.21
N LEU A 106 11.63 6.16 9.39
CA LEU A 106 12.95 5.53 9.29
C LEU A 106 13.95 6.34 8.45
N TYR A 107 13.47 7.05 7.45
CA TYR A 107 14.31 7.76 6.46
C TYR A 107 13.90 9.22 6.30
N PRO A 108 13.88 10.03 7.38
CA PRO A 108 13.36 11.40 7.34
C PRO A 108 14.16 12.32 6.40
N GLU A 109 15.44 12.02 6.17
CA GLU A 109 16.28 12.79 5.25
C GLU A 109 15.93 12.53 3.78
N VAL A 110 15.37 11.37 3.45
CA VAL A 110 15.02 10.98 2.08
C VAL A 110 13.55 11.21 1.79
N VAL A 111 12.64 10.80 2.71
CA VAL A 111 11.20 10.96 2.55
C VAL A 111 10.78 12.38 2.94
N LYS A 112 10.38 13.18 1.96
CA LYS A 112 10.03 14.60 2.15
C LYS A 112 8.55 14.84 2.44
N GLY A 113 7.72 13.85 2.22
CA GLY A 113 6.31 13.87 2.55
C GLY A 113 5.61 12.58 2.20
N VAL A 114 4.44 12.37 2.74
CA VAL A 114 3.62 11.17 2.57
C VAL A 114 2.22 11.52 2.11
N VAL A 115 1.69 10.73 1.17
CA VAL A 115 0.27 10.74 0.82
C VAL A 115 -0.30 9.34 1.05
N CYS A 116 -1.22 9.23 2.00
CA CYS A 116 -1.95 8.00 2.31
C CYS A 116 -3.24 7.96 1.49
N LEU A 117 -3.31 7.08 0.48
CA LEU A 117 -4.50 6.88 -0.35
C LEU A 117 -5.30 5.69 0.18
N ASN A 118 -6.56 5.92 0.56
CA ASN A 118 -7.44 4.89 1.13
C ASN A 118 -6.74 4.09 2.26
N ALA A 119 -6.02 4.79 3.13
CA ALA A 119 -5.25 4.22 4.22
C ALA A 119 -5.52 4.98 5.52
N GLY A 120 -5.98 4.29 6.55
CA GLY A 120 -6.43 4.87 7.81
C GLY A 120 -5.88 4.21 9.06
N GLY A 121 -4.82 3.40 8.92
CA GLY A 121 -4.12 2.80 10.05
C GLY A 121 -4.82 1.61 10.71
N GLY A 122 -6.01 1.24 10.27
CA GLY A 122 -6.70 0.05 10.75
C GLY A 122 -8.12 0.27 11.26
N ILE A 123 -8.75 -0.81 11.64
CA ILE A 123 -10.08 -0.86 12.25
C ILE A 123 -9.87 -0.89 13.77
N TYR A 124 -10.37 0.12 14.48
CA TYR A 124 -10.14 0.27 15.93
C TYR A 124 -11.14 -0.51 16.80
N LEU A 125 -12.20 -1.06 16.21
CA LEU A 125 -13.16 -1.91 16.94
C LEU A 125 -12.68 -3.37 16.91
N LYS A 126 -12.40 -3.93 18.09
CA LYS A 126 -11.80 -5.27 18.25
C LYS A 126 -12.55 -6.36 17.48
N GLU A 127 -13.88 -6.40 17.57
CA GLU A 127 -14.69 -7.43 16.91
C GLU A 127 -14.65 -7.33 15.37
N GLU A 128 -14.70 -6.11 14.82
CA GLU A 128 -14.58 -5.89 13.37
C GLU A 128 -13.18 -6.22 12.87
N PHE A 129 -12.18 -5.89 13.67
CA PHE A 129 -10.78 -6.18 13.41
C PHE A 129 -10.50 -7.69 13.38
N GLU A 130 -10.96 -8.44 14.37
CA GLU A 130 -10.81 -9.90 14.41
C GLU A 130 -11.55 -10.56 13.24
N ARG A 131 -12.74 -10.06 12.90
CA ARG A 131 -13.51 -10.53 11.74
C ARG A 131 -12.75 -10.32 10.43
N PHE A 132 -12.20 -9.11 10.24
CA PHE A 132 -11.38 -8.79 9.07
C PHE A 132 -10.15 -9.69 8.98
N ARG A 133 -9.42 -9.84 10.08
CA ARG A 133 -8.23 -10.69 10.19
C ARG A 133 -8.54 -12.16 9.85
N ASN A 134 -9.60 -12.71 10.42
CA ASN A 134 -10.03 -14.08 10.17
C ASN A 134 -10.47 -14.29 8.71
N ALA A 135 -11.24 -13.38 8.15
CA ALA A 135 -11.67 -13.43 6.76
C ALA A 135 -10.46 -13.37 5.81
N GLY A 136 -9.51 -12.48 6.08
CA GLY A 136 -8.27 -12.36 5.31
C GLY A 136 -7.42 -13.63 5.35
N GLN A 137 -7.29 -14.27 6.52
CA GLN A 137 -6.56 -15.55 6.64
C GLN A 137 -7.22 -16.66 5.81
N GLN A 138 -8.56 -16.78 5.86
CA GLN A 138 -9.28 -17.76 5.05
C GLN A 138 -9.10 -17.48 3.55
N LEU A 139 -9.16 -16.21 3.17
CA LEU A 139 -8.95 -15.77 1.80
C LEU A 139 -7.54 -16.17 1.30
N VAL A 140 -6.49 -15.94 2.08
CA VAL A 140 -5.12 -16.32 1.73
C VAL A 140 -4.95 -17.84 1.62
N LYS A 141 -5.51 -18.60 2.56
CA LYS A 141 -5.41 -20.08 2.57
C LYS A 141 -6.14 -20.73 1.38
N PHE A 142 -7.24 -20.12 0.91
CA PHE A 142 -8.07 -20.71 -0.15
C PHE A 142 -7.91 -19.94 -1.47
N ARG A 143 -6.74 -20.09 -2.10
CA ARG A 143 -6.37 -19.45 -3.38
C ARG A 143 -5.84 -20.44 -4.42
N PRO A 144 -6.59 -21.50 -4.76
CA PRO A 144 -6.08 -22.46 -5.74
C PRO A 144 -5.92 -21.80 -7.11
N ARG A 145 -4.87 -22.16 -7.83
CA ARG A 145 -4.54 -21.58 -9.15
C ARG A 145 -5.65 -21.71 -10.18
N TRP A 146 -6.51 -22.71 -10.06
CA TRP A 146 -7.65 -22.90 -10.96
C TRP A 146 -8.73 -21.80 -10.84
N LEU A 147 -8.71 -20.96 -9.80
CA LEU A 147 -9.62 -19.80 -9.67
C LEU A 147 -9.54 -18.87 -10.88
N SER A 148 -8.38 -18.77 -11.54
CA SER A 148 -8.22 -17.95 -12.75
C SER A 148 -9.09 -18.41 -13.92
N TYR A 149 -9.55 -19.67 -13.90
CA TYR A 149 -10.39 -20.26 -14.93
C TYR A 149 -11.89 -20.23 -14.58
N VAL A 150 -12.26 -19.73 -13.39
CA VAL A 150 -13.66 -19.65 -12.95
C VAL A 150 -14.38 -18.58 -13.79
N PRO A 151 -15.45 -18.92 -14.49
CA PRO A 151 -16.23 -17.95 -15.26
C PRO A 151 -16.75 -16.83 -14.37
N PHE A 152 -16.75 -15.61 -14.89
CA PHE A 152 -17.26 -14.40 -14.22
C PHE A 152 -16.52 -13.96 -12.96
N LEU A 153 -15.49 -14.66 -12.49
CA LEU A 153 -14.72 -14.26 -11.30
C LEU A 153 -14.09 -12.86 -11.49
N ASN A 154 -13.59 -12.58 -12.68
CA ASN A 154 -13.07 -11.26 -13.03
C ASN A 154 -14.13 -10.14 -12.95
N LEU A 155 -15.41 -10.44 -13.21
CA LEU A 155 -16.49 -9.48 -13.06
C LEU A 155 -16.76 -9.17 -11.57
N ILE A 156 -16.72 -10.20 -10.73
CA ILE A 156 -16.85 -10.04 -9.27
C ILE A 156 -15.71 -9.18 -8.75
N PHE A 157 -14.47 -9.49 -9.12
CA PHE A 157 -13.30 -8.73 -8.70
C PHE A 157 -13.28 -7.29 -9.24
N ALA A 158 -13.80 -7.05 -10.45
CA ALA A 158 -13.94 -5.70 -10.99
C ALA A 158 -14.95 -4.81 -10.24
N ARG A 159 -15.81 -5.42 -9.42
CA ARG A 159 -16.87 -4.71 -8.67
C ARG A 159 -16.68 -4.76 -7.15
N MET A 160 -15.78 -5.60 -6.67
CA MET A 160 -15.53 -5.77 -5.25
C MET A 160 -14.70 -4.59 -4.72
N MET A 161 -15.09 -4.01 -3.61
CA MET A 161 -14.39 -2.93 -2.89
C MET A 161 -14.31 -1.60 -3.68
N VAL A 162 -15.11 -1.44 -4.72
CA VAL A 162 -15.17 -0.22 -5.53
C VAL A 162 -16.58 0.36 -5.53
N ALA A 163 -16.70 1.66 -5.71
CA ALA A 163 -17.97 2.36 -5.90
C ALA A 163 -18.26 2.58 -7.39
N ARG A 164 -17.23 2.86 -8.18
CA ARG A 164 -17.33 3.01 -9.65
C ARG A 164 -16.98 1.67 -10.29
N PRO A 165 -17.83 1.13 -11.20
CA PRO A 165 -17.52 -0.13 -11.90
C PRO A 165 -16.21 0.00 -12.68
N LEU A 166 -15.30 -0.94 -12.48
CA LEU A 166 -14.04 -0.98 -13.22
C LEU A 166 -14.17 -1.79 -14.53
N PRO A 167 -13.36 -1.48 -15.54
CA PRO A 167 -13.16 -2.35 -16.71
C PRO A 167 -12.76 -3.77 -16.29
N LEU A 168 -13.18 -4.76 -17.10
CA LEU A 168 -12.94 -6.18 -16.79
C LEU A 168 -11.45 -6.56 -16.71
N GLU A 169 -10.60 -5.80 -17.37
CA GLU A 169 -9.14 -5.97 -17.31
C GLU A 169 -8.61 -5.81 -15.88
N TRP A 170 -9.15 -4.85 -15.11
CA TRP A 170 -8.82 -4.70 -13.70
C TRP A 170 -9.31 -5.88 -12.86
N GLY A 171 -10.48 -6.43 -13.19
CA GLY A 171 -10.95 -7.64 -12.54
C GLY A 171 -10.01 -8.83 -12.78
N ARG A 172 -9.52 -8.99 -14.01
CA ARG A 172 -8.53 -10.02 -14.36
C ARG A 172 -7.21 -9.80 -13.61
N GLN A 173 -6.69 -8.55 -13.61
CA GLN A 173 -5.47 -8.23 -12.90
C GLN A 173 -5.60 -8.55 -11.41
N ARG A 174 -6.73 -8.19 -10.78
CA ARG A 174 -6.99 -8.46 -9.36
C ARG A 174 -7.04 -9.96 -9.04
N VAL A 175 -7.65 -10.77 -9.92
CA VAL A 175 -7.64 -12.24 -9.78
C VAL A 175 -6.21 -12.78 -9.88
N LEU A 176 -5.42 -12.28 -10.83
CA LEU A 176 -4.02 -12.71 -11.02
C LEU A 176 -3.17 -12.37 -9.80
N ASP A 177 -3.19 -11.11 -9.34
CA ASP A 177 -2.42 -10.68 -8.18
C ASP A 177 -2.83 -11.43 -6.90
N PHE A 178 -4.14 -11.68 -6.73
CA PHE A 178 -4.66 -12.46 -5.62
C PHE A 178 -4.13 -13.90 -5.60
N ILE A 179 -4.09 -14.56 -6.76
CA ILE A 179 -3.66 -15.97 -6.87
C ILE A 179 -2.14 -16.08 -6.82
N GLN A 180 -1.44 -15.12 -7.40
CA GLN A 180 0.02 -15.17 -7.56
C GLN A 180 0.78 -14.69 -6.33
N ALA A 181 0.18 -13.87 -5.46
CA ALA A 181 0.85 -13.40 -4.26
C ALA A 181 1.47 -14.56 -3.47
N ASP A 182 2.69 -14.38 -2.99
CA ASP A 182 3.34 -15.36 -2.11
C ASP A 182 2.50 -15.57 -0.84
N GLU A 183 2.30 -16.83 -0.45
CA GLU A 183 1.44 -17.16 0.68
C GLU A 183 2.00 -16.62 2.00
N GLN A 184 3.31 -16.71 2.18
CA GLN A 184 3.96 -16.23 3.40
C GLN A 184 3.92 -14.71 3.47
N ALA A 185 4.15 -14.02 2.34
CA ALA A 185 4.06 -12.58 2.26
C ALA A 185 2.62 -12.08 2.49
N ALA A 186 1.64 -12.70 1.84
CA ALA A 186 0.24 -12.35 1.98
C ALA A 186 -0.26 -12.57 3.42
N MET A 187 0.09 -13.70 4.03
CA MET A 187 -0.28 -14.04 5.41
C MET A 187 0.49 -13.16 6.41
N GLY A 188 1.81 -13.03 6.25
CA GLY A 188 2.65 -12.23 7.13
C GLY A 188 2.25 -10.75 7.13
N ALA A 189 2.09 -10.14 5.95
CA ALA A 189 1.65 -8.75 5.84
C ALA A 189 0.28 -8.52 6.50
N LEU A 190 -0.67 -9.44 6.31
CA LEU A 190 -1.98 -9.36 6.98
C LEU A 190 -1.82 -9.44 8.50
N LEU A 191 -1.12 -10.44 9.00
CA LEU A 191 -1.03 -10.72 10.43
C LEU A 191 -0.23 -9.65 11.17
N GLU A 192 0.87 -9.17 10.60
CA GLU A 192 1.72 -8.15 11.21
C GLU A 192 1.09 -6.76 11.17
N SER A 193 0.47 -6.36 10.03
CA SER A 193 -0.21 -5.06 9.93
C SER A 193 -1.50 -4.98 10.77
N THR A 194 -2.03 -6.13 11.19
CA THR A 194 -3.24 -6.23 12.00
C THR A 194 -2.93 -6.74 13.42
N THR A 195 -1.79 -6.43 13.98
CA THR A 195 -1.54 -6.62 15.42
C THR A 195 -2.12 -5.44 16.20
N GLU A 196 -2.56 -5.69 17.43
CA GLU A 196 -3.00 -4.62 18.34
C GLU A 196 -1.89 -3.58 18.55
N THR A 197 -0.65 -4.05 18.67
CA THR A 197 0.53 -3.20 18.81
C THR A 197 0.69 -2.26 17.63
N GLU A 198 0.61 -2.77 16.39
CA GLU A 198 0.79 -1.96 15.17
C GLU A 198 -0.33 -0.93 15.00
N VAL A 199 -1.58 -1.32 15.26
CA VAL A 199 -2.74 -0.42 15.19
C VAL A 199 -2.60 0.75 16.18
N HIS A 200 -2.09 0.51 17.38
CA HIS A 200 -1.86 1.56 18.37
C HIS A 200 -0.57 2.37 18.11
N LEU A 201 0.39 1.80 17.41
CA LEU A 201 1.66 2.47 17.10
C LEU A 201 1.51 3.48 15.96
N LEU A 202 0.69 3.21 14.94
CA LEU A 202 0.51 4.11 13.79
C LEU A 202 0.07 5.55 14.17
N PRO A 203 -0.91 5.78 15.06
CA PRO A 203 -1.23 7.12 15.54
C PRO A 203 -0.06 7.84 16.20
N GLN A 204 0.72 7.11 17.01
CA GLN A 204 1.90 7.66 17.68
C GLN A 204 2.98 8.02 16.65
N LEU A 205 3.15 7.19 15.62
CA LEU A 205 4.08 7.43 14.53
C LEU A 205 3.67 8.71 13.78
N VAL A 206 2.41 8.81 13.36
CA VAL A 206 1.88 9.99 12.66
C VAL A 206 2.07 11.27 13.47
N SER A 207 1.90 11.21 14.80
CA SER A 207 2.07 12.40 15.68
C SER A 207 3.51 12.89 15.78
N ARG A 208 4.50 12.05 15.46
CA ARG A 208 5.93 12.40 15.54
C ARG A 208 6.52 12.87 14.22
N LEU A 209 5.85 12.54 13.09
CA LEU A 209 6.36 12.90 11.77
C LEU A 209 6.41 14.42 11.61
N GLN A 210 7.57 14.92 11.18
CA GLN A 210 7.79 16.33 10.89
C GLN A 210 7.51 16.65 9.41
N GLN A 211 7.60 15.63 8.55
CA GLN A 211 7.27 15.74 7.13
C GLN A 211 5.77 15.90 6.97
N PRO A 212 5.30 16.61 5.95
CA PRO A 212 3.87 16.71 5.66
C PRO A 212 3.25 15.35 5.36
N VAL A 213 2.12 15.07 6.00
CA VAL A 213 1.34 13.85 5.80
C VAL A 213 -0.08 14.22 5.38
N TYR A 214 -0.47 13.75 4.21
CA TYR A 214 -1.78 13.96 3.63
C TYR A 214 -2.53 12.65 3.46
N PHE A 215 -3.86 12.71 3.50
CA PHE A 215 -4.74 11.57 3.37
C PHE A 215 -5.77 11.83 2.27
N ILE A 216 -5.97 10.86 1.40
CA ILE A 216 -7.01 10.87 0.36
C ILE A 216 -7.90 9.65 0.61
N ALA A 217 -9.20 9.85 0.73
CA ALA A 217 -10.15 8.79 1.03
C ALA A 217 -11.39 8.84 0.15
N GLY A 218 -11.84 7.69 -0.35
CA GLY A 218 -13.14 7.56 -1.00
C GLY A 218 -14.27 7.57 0.02
N ASP A 219 -15.36 8.29 -0.27
CA ASP A 219 -16.54 8.40 0.61
C ASP A 219 -17.30 7.07 0.77
N ARG A 220 -17.12 6.14 -0.18
CA ARG A 220 -17.74 4.81 -0.19
C ARG A 220 -16.74 3.68 0.06
N ASP A 221 -15.57 3.99 0.58
CA ASP A 221 -14.62 2.98 1.01
C ASP A 221 -15.16 2.25 2.24
N ARG A 222 -15.43 0.95 2.08
CA ARG A 222 -15.93 0.06 3.16
C ARG A 222 -14.81 -0.70 3.87
N VAL A 223 -13.58 -0.58 3.39
CA VAL A 223 -12.38 -1.18 3.99
C VAL A 223 -11.71 -0.19 4.93
N MET A 224 -11.48 1.03 4.41
CA MET A 224 -10.92 2.16 5.15
C MET A 224 -11.92 3.30 5.18
N GLU A 225 -12.96 3.15 6.01
CA GLU A 225 -13.98 4.18 6.14
C GLU A 225 -13.35 5.53 6.51
N ILE A 226 -13.87 6.59 5.92
CA ILE A 226 -13.34 7.95 6.11
C ILE A 226 -13.21 8.38 7.59
N LYS A 227 -14.01 7.81 8.48
CA LYS A 227 -13.90 8.06 9.92
C LYS A 227 -12.56 7.61 10.51
N TYR A 228 -12.04 6.46 10.04
CA TYR A 228 -10.74 5.93 10.48
C TYR A 228 -9.58 6.71 9.85
N VAL A 229 -9.74 7.13 8.59
CA VAL A 229 -8.76 8.00 7.91
C VAL A 229 -8.65 9.34 8.64
N LYS A 230 -9.78 10.00 8.93
CA LYS A 230 -9.81 11.25 9.70
C LYS A 230 -9.25 11.08 11.12
N HIS A 231 -9.53 9.94 11.75
CA HIS A 231 -8.98 9.65 13.08
C HIS A 231 -7.45 9.56 13.03
N LEU A 232 -6.86 8.80 12.10
CA LEU A 232 -5.41 8.74 11.96
C LEU A 232 -4.81 10.09 11.57
N ALA A 233 -5.43 10.81 10.65
CA ALA A 233 -4.98 12.13 10.20
C ALA A 233 -4.95 13.16 11.33
N SER A 234 -5.87 13.05 12.32
CA SER A 234 -5.99 13.99 13.44
C SER A 234 -4.79 13.99 14.38
N PHE A 235 -3.93 12.99 14.31
CA PHE A 235 -2.69 12.96 15.11
C PHE A 235 -1.57 13.79 14.48
N HIS A 236 -1.67 14.16 13.19
CA HIS A 236 -0.66 14.97 12.53
C HIS A 236 -0.91 16.46 12.73
N SER A 237 0.15 17.25 12.88
CA SER A 237 0.07 18.70 13.10
C SER A 237 -0.70 19.47 12.01
N LEU A 238 -0.65 19.02 10.76
CA LEU A 238 -1.39 19.61 9.64
C LEU A 238 -2.92 19.46 9.74
N PHE A 239 -3.44 18.55 10.56
CA PHE A 239 -4.88 18.34 10.67
C PHE A 239 -5.62 19.57 11.25
N ALA A 240 -4.99 20.27 12.18
CA ALA A 240 -5.52 21.46 12.82
C ALA A 240 -5.22 22.77 12.06
N SER A 241 -4.48 22.70 10.95
CA SER A 241 -4.17 23.86 10.11
C SER A 241 -5.37 24.28 9.26
N GLU A 242 -5.36 25.53 8.75
CA GLU A 242 -6.40 26.02 7.84
C GLU A 242 -6.51 25.17 6.57
N ASP A 243 -5.40 24.57 6.15
CA ASP A 243 -5.31 23.61 5.06
C ASP A 243 -5.46 22.19 5.60
N SER A 244 -6.69 21.67 5.64
CA SER A 244 -6.94 20.27 6.03
C SER A 244 -6.03 19.30 5.27
N ASN A 245 -5.43 18.36 6.00
CA ASN A 245 -4.60 17.30 5.39
C ASN A 245 -5.43 16.08 4.93
N VAL A 246 -6.77 16.17 4.90
CA VAL A 246 -7.67 15.09 4.47
C VAL A 246 -8.51 15.55 3.28
N PHE A 247 -8.39 14.82 2.18
CA PHE A 247 -9.18 15.02 0.96
C PHE A 247 -10.15 13.85 0.78
N GLN A 248 -11.39 14.16 0.46
CA GLN A 248 -12.42 13.18 0.18
C GLN A 248 -12.72 13.15 -1.32
N ILE A 249 -12.84 11.95 -1.89
CA ILE A 249 -13.30 11.73 -3.27
C ILE A 249 -14.70 11.14 -3.22
N ASP A 250 -15.64 11.83 -3.84
CA ASP A 250 -17.04 11.41 -3.87
C ASP A 250 -17.25 10.21 -4.81
N ASN A 251 -18.19 9.34 -4.43
CA ASN A 251 -18.52 8.12 -5.18
C ASN A 251 -17.29 7.26 -5.51
N CYS A 252 -16.34 7.16 -4.59
CA CYS A 252 -15.10 6.40 -4.72
C CYS A 252 -15.01 5.36 -3.61
N GLY A 253 -14.62 4.13 -3.97
CA GLY A 253 -14.38 3.03 -3.05
C GLY A 253 -12.93 2.93 -2.60
N HIS A 254 -12.45 1.69 -2.38
CA HIS A 254 -11.13 1.43 -1.82
C HIS A 254 -9.98 1.59 -2.84
N LEU A 255 -10.24 1.57 -4.13
CA LEU A 255 -9.21 1.57 -5.17
C LEU A 255 -9.13 2.92 -5.91
N GLY A 256 -9.00 4.01 -5.14
CA GLY A 256 -9.04 5.39 -5.65
C GLY A 256 -8.11 5.64 -6.84
N MET A 257 -6.91 5.01 -6.87
CA MET A 257 -5.93 5.18 -7.95
C MET A 257 -6.38 4.64 -9.31
N ILE A 258 -7.40 3.78 -9.34
CA ILE A 258 -7.98 3.25 -10.59
C ILE A 258 -9.47 3.57 -10.77
N GLU A 259 -10.17 3.97 -9.69
CA GLU A 259 -11.56 4.43 -9.75
C GLU A 259 -11.68 5.89 -10.15
N ALA A 260 -10.76 6.72 -9.67
CA ALA A 260 -10.78 8.17 -9.82
C ALA A 260 -9.34 8.73 -10.04
N PRO A 261 -8.58 8.21 -11.03
CA PRO A 261 -7.17 8.57 -11.22
C PRO A 261 -6.98 10.07 -11.45
N ASP A 262 -7.87 10.73 -12.20
CA ASP A 262 -7.77 12.17 -12.48
C ASP A 262 -7.96 13.02 -11.21
N GLU A 263 -8.91 12.66 -10.36
CA GLU A 263 -9.15 13.35 -9.10
C GLU A 263 -7.98 13.15 -8.13
N VAL A 264 -7.48 11.90 -8.02
CA VAL A 264 -6.28 11.60 -7.21
C VAL A 264 -5.06 12.36 -7.74
N ALA A 265 -4.85 12.39 -9.06
CA ALA A 265 -3.73 13.12 -9.67
C ALA A 265 -3.81 14.62 -9.35
N SER A 266 -4.98 15.22 -9.53
CA SER A 266 -5.19 16.65 -9.24
C SER A 266 -4.90 17.00 -7.78
N ILE A 267 -5.35 16.15 -6.83
CA ILE A 267 -5.06 16.35 -5.40
C ILE A 267 -3.56 16.21 -5.15
N VAL A 268 -2.92 15.17 -5.69
CA VAL A 268 -1.48 14.94 -5.51
C VAL A 268 -0.67 16.09 -6.09
N GLN A 269 -0.98 16.57 -7.29
CA GLN A 269 -0.32 17.74 -7.89
C GLN A 269 -0.49 18.99 -7.03
N GLY A 270 -1.71 19.24 -6.53
CA GLY A 270 -1.99 20.35 -5.63
C GLY A 270 -1.21 20.27 -4.30
N ILE A 271 -0.99 19.05 -3.78
CA ILE A 271 -0.15 18.84 -2.59
C ILE A 271 1.31 19.12 -2.93
N LEU A 272 1.84 18.48 -3.97
CA LEU A 272 3.25 18.56 -4.31
C LEU A 272 3.68 20.00 -4.70
N SER A 273 2.82 20.74 -5.38
CA SER A 273 3.10 22.13 -5.78
C SER A 273 3.33 23.07 -4.58
N LYS A 274 2.75 22.78 -3.41
CA LYS A 274 3.00 23.57 -2.18
C LYS A 274 4.45 23.45 -1.67
N TYR A 275 5.18 22.44 -2.10
CA TYR A 275 6.53 22.10 -1.61
C TYR A 275 7.59 22.12 -2.72
N GLN A 276 7.25 22.62 -3.90
CA GLN A 276 8.19 22.92 -5.00
C GLN A 276 8.77 24.31 -4.81
N ASN A 277 9.77 24.47 -3.93
CA ASN A 277 10.57 25.68 -3.81
C ASN A 277 12.02 25.38 -4.15
#